data_2807513b838a6374b63030f10757ebfc
#
_entry.id   2807513b838a6374b63030f10757ebfc
#
_cell.length_a   1.000
_cell.length_b   1.000
_cell.length_c   1.000
_cell.angle_alpha   90.00
_cell.angle_beta   90.00
_cell.angle_gamma   90.00
#
_symmetry.space_group_name_H-M   'P 1'
#
loop_
_entity.id
_entity.type
_entity.pdbx_description
1 polymer ?
#
loop_
_entity_poly.entity_id
_entity_poly.type
_entity_poly.pdbx_seq_one_letter_code
_entity_poly.pdbx_strand_id
1 'polypeptide(L)'
;MLSFNEALKVFESKDAARYAGALFQESFNSGFPVPVAYRILETEIKPEDWRQYVAMYMWPDGTEECVGFCNWIKYKDVYLEGGLAVKKGFYRRLTQPEFSECTSRGGIAQIVMETAATQLTDCVAWFGYCGDPKALRVDLRAGYVQLPHPYLIVKWMREISIQEKQQWIDDVTRIGPF
;
A
#
# COMPACT_ATOMS: atom_id res chain seq x y z
N MET A 1 -26.44 2.22 -14.14
CA MET A 1 -25.23 1.43 -13.75
C MET A 1 -24.19 2.44 -13.33
N LEU A 2 -23.53 2.22 -12.19
CA LEU A 2 -22.45 3.12 -11.74
C LEU A 2 -21.27 3.02 -12.71
N SER A 3 -20.57 4.13 -12.95
CA SER A 3 -19.25 4.09 -13.59
C SER A 3 -18.23 3.41 -12.65
N PHE A 4 -17.06 3.01 -13.18
CA PHE A 4 -16.01 2.43 -12.36
C PHE A 4 -15.62 3.34 -11.18
N ASN A 5 -15.48 4.64 -11.42
CA ASN A 5 -15.11 5.61 -10.38
C ASN A 5 -16.20 5.80 -9.31
N GLU A 6 -17.48 5.66 -9.67
CA GLU A 6 -18.57 5.72 -8.69
C GLU A 6 -18.68 4.42 -7.88
N ALA A 7 -18.34 3.27 -8.51
CA ALA A 7 -18.37 1.96 -7.87
C ALA A 7 -17.14 1.70 -6.96
N LEU A 8 -15.99 2.30 -7.26
CA LEU A 8 -14.75 2.14 -6.48
C LEU A 8 -14.62 3.22 -5.42
N LYS A 9 -14.48 2.80 -4.16
CA LYS A 9 -14.18 3.69 -3.03
C LYS A 9 -12.86 3.26 -2.40
N VAL A 10 -11.90 4.20 -2.28
CA VAL A 10 -10.65 3.99 -1.55
C VAL A 10 -10.62 4.91 -0.35
N PHE A 11 -10.36 4.36 0.82
CA PHE A 11 -10.33 5.13 2.07
C PHE A 11 -9.40 4.50 3.10
N GLU A 12 -8.94 5.34 4.04
CA GLU A 12 -8.24 4.88 5.22
C GLU A 12 -9.22 4.26 6.22
N SER A 13 -8.87 3.09 6.78
CA SER A 13 -9.70 2.41 7.77
C SER A 13 -8.89 2.06 9.02
N LYS A 14 -9.43 2.37 10.20
CA LYS A 14 -8.90 1.89 11.49
C LYS A 14 -9.30 0.44 11.81
N ASP A 15 -10.26 -0.10 11.07
CA ASP A 15 -10.73 -1.49 11.17
C ASP A 15 -10.60 -2.19 9.81
N ALA A 16 -9.40 -2.08 9.21
CA ALA A 16 -9.14 -2.66 7.88
C ALA A 16 -9.26 -4.18 7.87
N ALA A 17 -9.02 -4.86 8.98
CA ALA A 17 -9.21 -6.31 9.13
C ALA A 17 -10.63 -6.76 8.75
N ARG A 18 -11.65 -5.96 9.12
CA ARG A 18 -13.06 -6.22 8.79
C ARG A 18 -13.31 -6.27 7.28
N TYR A 19 -12.63 -5.41 6.51
CA TYR A 19 -12.80 -5.30 5.06
C TYR A 19 -11.83 -6.21 4.30
N ALA A 20 -10.56 -6.16 4.67
CA ALA A 20 -9.47 -6.76 3.91
C ALA A 20 -8.96 -8.09 4.48
N GLY A 21 -9.52 -8.60 5.59
CA GLY A 21 -9.04 -9.84 6.21
C GLY A 21 -9.02 -11.04 5.28
N ALA A 22 -10.10 -11.25 4.51
CA ALA A 22 -10.18 -12.33 3.54
C ALA A 22 -9.23 -12.12 2.35
N LEU A 23 -9.08 -10.88 1.88
CA LEU A 23 -8.15 -10.51 0.81
C LEU A 23 -6.70 -10.74 1.25
N PHE A 24 -6.37 -10.38 2.49
CA PHE A 24 -5.05 -10.58 3.06
C PHE A 24 -4.70 -12.07 3.17
N GLN A 25 -5.61 -12.88 3.70
CA GLN A 25 -5.46 -14.33 3.78
C GLN A 25 -5.27 -14.96 2.39
N GLU A 26 -6.05 -14.53 1.39
CA GLU A 26 -5.92 -15.01 0.00
C GLU A 26 -4.55 -14.65 -0.61
N SER A 27 -4.04 -13.45 -0.30
CA SER A 27 -2.83 -12.90 -0.93
C SER A 27 -1.54 -13.41 -0.29
N PHE A 28 -1.52 -13.52 1.03
CA PHE A 28 -0.31 -13.79 1.83
C PHE A 28 -0.34 -15.14 2.56
N ASN A 29 -1.46 -15.85 2.52
CA ASN A 29 -1.67 -17.11 3.25
C ASN A 29 -1.35 -16.99 4.75
N SER A 30 -1.66 -15.83 5.34
CA SER A 30 -1.42 -15.51 6.75
C SER A 30 -2.60 -14.75 7.35
N GLY A 31 -2.69 -14.72 8.69
CA GLY A 31 -3.67 -13.90 9.38
C GLY A 31 -3.43 -12.42 9.11
N PHE A 32 -4.50 -11.61 9.23
CA PHE A 32 -4.40 -10.15 9.10
C PHE A 32 -3.43 -9.61 10.17
N PRO A 33 -2.51 -8.71 9.80
CA PRO A 33 -1.53 -8.19 10.74
C PRO A 33 -2.20 -7.38 11.86
N VAL A 34 -1.61 -7.43 13.04
CA VAL A 34 -2.04 -6.66 14.21
C VAL A 34 -0.88 -5.85 14.79
N PRO A 35 -1.12 -4.59 15.22
CA PRO A 35 -0.06 -3.70 15.67
C PRO A 35 0.84 -4.28 16.77
N VAL A 36 0.25 -4.97 17.75
CA VAL A 36 0.95 -5.54 18.90
C VAL A 36 1.97 -6.64 18.53
N ALA A 37 1.86 -7.23 17.35
CA ALA A 37 2.78 -8.25 16.86
C ALA A 37 4.05 -7.65 16.24
N TYR A 38 4.10 -6.33 16.06
CA TYR A 38 5.19 -5.67 15.35
C TYR A 38 6.04 -4.83 16.30
N ARG A 39 7.34 -5.01 16.17
CA ARG A 39 8.35 -4.16 16.80
C ARG A 39 9.34 -3.70 15.75
N ILE A 40 9.67 -2.42 15.78
CA ILE A 40 10.68 -1.84 14.91
C ILE A 40 11.75 -1.22 15.81
N LEU A 41 12.96 -1.76 15.77
CA LEU A 41 14.08 -1.33 16.60
C LEU A 41 13.67 -1.21 18.09
N GLU A 42 13.05 -2.27 18.63
CA GLU A 42 12.59 -2.36 20.03
C GLU A 42 11.39 -1.43 20.37
N THR A 43 10.90 -0.65 19.43
CA THR A 43 9.75 0.23 19.60
C THR A 43 8.47 -0.51 19.17
N GLU A 44 7.46 -0.52 20.03
CA GLU A 44 6.12 -1.00 19.65
C GLU A 44 5.48 -0.04 18.65
N ILE A 45 4.82 -0.62 17.64
CA ILE A 45 4.00 0.15 16.71
C ILE A 45 2.66 0.45 17.37
N LYS A 46 2.33 1.72 17.49
CA LYS A 46 1.04 2.15 18.02
C LYS A 46 -0.05 2.04 16.97
N PRO A 47 -1.32 1.80 17.35
CA PRO A 47 -2.42 1.73 16.40
C PRO A 47 -2.57 3.00 15.52
N GLU A 48 -2.27 4.19 16.06
CA GLU A 48 -2.31 5.45 15.32
C GLU A 48 -1.20 5.59 14.27
N ASP A 49 -0.09 4.89 14.46
CA ASP A 49 1.05 4.88 13.52
C ASP A 49 0.79 3.96 12.32
N TRP A 50 -0.27 3.14 12.40
CA TRP A 50 -0.62 2.20 11.34
C TRP A 50 -1.71 2.77 10.44
N ARG A 51 -1.33 3.14 9.24
CA ARG A 51 -2.17 3.75 8.23
C ARG A 51 -2.58 2.67 7.21
N GLN A 52 -3.84 2.28 7.22
CA GLN A 52 -4.35 1.16 6.43
C GLN A 52 -5.40 1.65 5.44
N TYR A 53 -5.20 1.34 4.16
CA TYR A 53 -6.08 1.75 3.07
C TYR A 53 -6.75 0.54 2.45
N VAL A 54 -8.06 0.65 2.24
CA VAL A 54 -8.87 -0.38 1.58
C VAL A 54 -9.54 0.20 0.34
N ALA A 55 -9.63 -0.63 -0.69
CA ALA A 55 -10.40 -0.33 -1.89
C ALA A 55 -11.62 -1.26 -1.92
N MET A 56 -12.81 -0.67 -1.81
CA MET A 56 -14.09 -1.36 -1.88
C MET A 56 -14.73 -1.13 -3.24
N TYR A 57 -15.24 -2.18 -3.85
CA TYR A 57 -15.94 -2.10 -5.12
C TYR A 57 -17.40 -2.56 -4.99
N MET A 58 -18.32 -1.73 -5.46
CA MET A 58 -19.76 -2.03 -5.50
C MET A 58 -20.10 -2.71 -6.82
N TRP A 59 -20.49 -3.98 -6.76
CA TRP A 59 -20.93 -4.72 -7.94
C TRP A 59 -22.35 -4.32 -8.38
N PRO A 60 -22.73 -4.57 -9.65
CA PRO A 60 -24.07 -4.22 -10.15
C PRO A 60 -25.24 -4.88 -9.40
N ASP A 61 -24.99 -5.99 -8.72
CA ASP A 61 -25.98 -6.68 -7.88
C ASP A 61 -26.14 -6.07 -6.49
N GLY A 62 -25.40 -4.99 -6.18
CA GLY A 62 -25.41 -4.31 -4.89
C GLY A 62 -24.46 -4.90 -3.85
N THR A 63 -23.70 -5.93 -4.19
CA THR A 63 -22.68 -6.48 -3.27
C THR A 63 -21.43 -5.61 -3.24
N GLU A 64 -20.85 -5.43 -2.05
CA GLU A 64 -19.56 -4.75 -1.87
C GLU A 64 -18.45 -5.77 -1.62
N GLU A 65 -17.31 -5.59 -2.26
CA GLU A 65 -16.14 -6.47 -2.11
C GLU A 65 -14.86 -5.65 -1.92
N CYS A 66 -14.01 -6.06 -0.97
CA CYS A 66 -12.68 -5.51 -0.85
C CYS A 66 -11.79 -6.04 -1.99
N VAL A 67 -11.35 -5.14 -2.86
CA VAL A 67 -10.59 -5.48 -4.06
C VAL A 67 -9.13 -5.01 -4.00
N GLY A 68 -8.78 -4.21 -3.00
CA GLY A 68 -7.42 -3.74 -2.78
C GLY A 68 -7.15 -3.39 -1.32
N PHE A 69 -5.92 -3.59 -0.89
CA PHE A 69 -5.43 -3.23 0.43
C PHE A 69 -3.96 -2.85 0.34
N CYS A 70 -3.57 -1.83 1.10
CA CYS A 70 -2.18 -1.52 1.38
C CYS A 70 -2.08 -0.86 2.77
N ASN A 71 -0.94 -1.01 3.43
CA ASN A 71 -0.69 -0.35 4.70
C ASN A 71 0.69 0.30 4.77
N TRP A 72 0.78 1.31 5.61
CA TRP A 72 2.02 2.01 5.95
C TRP A 72 2.14 2.13 7.46
N ILE A 73 3.35 1.96 7.96
CA ILE A 73 3.69 2.14 9.37
C ILE A 73 4.51 3.41 9.50
N LYS A 74 4.06 4.35 10.35
CA LYS A 74 4.84 5.54 10.67
C LYS A 74 6.03 5.14 11.54
N TYR A 75 7.22 5.45 11.08
CA TYR A 75 8.46 5.27 11.83
C TYR A 75 9.25 6.58 11.80
N LYS A 76 9.25 7.31 12.93
CA LYS A 76 9.83 8.66 13.01
C LYS A 76 9.26 9.56 11.90
N ASP A 77 10.09 10.04 11.00
CA ASP A 77 9.72 10.94 9.91
C ASP A 77 9.62 10.24 8.54
N VAL A 78 9.44 8.91 8.53
CA VAL A 78 9.21 8.11 7.32
C VAL A 78 8.00 7.19 7.48
N TYR A 79 7.49 6.67 6.35
CA TYR A 79 6.55 5.57 6.34
C TYR A 79 7.21 4.32 5.77
N LEU A 80 6.91 3.18 6.39
CA LEU A 80 7.31 1.85 5.96
C LEU A 80 6.09 1.18 5.32
N GLU A 81 6.17 0.91 4.03
CA GLU A 81 5.09 0.27 3.28
C GLU A 81 5.09 -1.24 3.52
N GLY A 82 4.02 -1.74 4.10
CA GLY A 82 3.78 -3.16 4.31
C GLY A 82 3.12 -3.85 3.11
N GLY A 83 2.25 -4.82 3.38
CA GLY A 83 1.62 -5.62 2.33
C GLY A 83 0.69 -4.83 1.42
N LEU A 84 0.91 -4.97 0.12
CA LEU A 84 0.02 -4.50 -0.95
C LEU A 84 -0.68 -5.70 -1.58
N ALA A 85 -2.01 -5.72 -1.57
CA ALA A 85 -2.81 -6.82 -2.11
C ALA A 85 -3.89 -6.32 -3.06
N VAL A 86 -4.13 -7.09 -4.13
CA VAL A 86 -5.24 -6.88 -5.06
C VAL A 86 -5.97 -8.20 -5.26
N LYS A 87 -7.31 -8.17 -5.23
CA LYS A 87 -8.18 -9.34 -5.35
C LYS A 87 -7.93 -10.12 -6.62
N LYS A 88 -7.62 -11.42 -6.47
CA LYS A 88 -7.47 -12.33 -7.62
C LYS A 88 -8.75 -12.37 -8.45
N GLY A 89 -8.60 -12.30 -9.76
CA GLY A 89 -9.73 -12.38 -10.68
C GLY A 89 -10.60 -11.12 -10.76
N PHE A 90 -10.36 -10.08 -9.95
CA PHE A 90 -11.14 -8.84 -9.99
C PHE A 90 -11.27 -8.29 -11.42
N TYR A 91 -10.14 -8.09 -12.10
CA TYR A 91 -10.12 -7.52 -13.46
C TYR A 91 -10.90 -8.34 -14.50
N ARG A 92 -11.06 -9.66 -14.30
CA ARG A 92 -11.81 -10.54 -15.20
C ARG A 92 -13.32 -10.37 -15.08
N ARG A 93 -13.79 -9.79 -13.99
CA ARG A 93 -15.21 -9.57 -13.69
C ARG A 93 -15.69 -8.20 -14.17
N LEU A 94 -14.77 -7.28 -14.47
CA LEU A 94 -15.09 -5.95 -14.97
C LEU A 94 -15.63 -6.03 -16.41
N THR A 95 -16.58 -5.18 -16.73
CA THR A 95 -16.93 -4.90 -18.13
C THR A 95 -15.78 -4.24 -18.87
N GLN A 96 -15.78 -4.28 -20.20
CA GLN A 96 -14.72 -3.66 -20.99
C GLN A 96 -14.51 -2.15 -20.69
N PRO A 97 -15.58 -1.33 -20.55
CA PRO A 97 -15.40 0.06 -20.14
C PRO A 97 -14.75 0.23 -18.75
N GLU A 98 -15.24 -0.52 -17.76
CA GLU A 98 -14.68 -0.48 -16.39
C GLU A 98 -13.21 -0.92 -16.36
N PHE A 99 -12.88 -1.98 -17.08
CA PHE A 99 -11.50 -2.46 -17.22
C PHE A 99 -10.59 -1.39 -17.85
N SER A 100 -11.06 -0.73 -18.92
CA SER A 100 -10.32 0.33 -19.59
C SER A 100 -10.11 1.52 -18.65
N GLU A 101 -11.13 1.93 -17.90
CA GLU A 101 -11.07 3.01 -16.94
C GLU A 101 -10.11 2.69 -15.79
N CYS A 102 -10.22 1.49 -15.19
CA CYS A 102 -9.33 1.01 -14.14
C CYS A 102 -7.86 0.98 -14.59
N THR A 103 -7.61 0.41 -15.77
CA THR A 103 -6.22 0.24 -16.27
C THR A 103 -5.60 1.54 -16.75
N SER A 104 -6.40 2.50 -17.24
CA SER A 104 -5.90 3.85 -17.58
C SER A 104 -5.34 4.59 -16.37
N ARG A 105 -5.82 4.25 -15.17
CA ARG A 105 -5.33 4.74 -13.87
C ARG A 105 -4.24 3.84 -13.25
N GLY A 106 -3.72 2.86 -13.99
CA GLY A 106 -2.69 1.94 -13.50
C GLY A 106 -3.18 0.76 -12.68
N GLY A 107 -4.51 0.59 -12.50
CA GLY A 107 -5.12 -0.49 -11.75
C GLY A 107 -5.31 -0.20 -10.25
N ILE A 108 -5.95 -1.13 -9.54
CA ILE A 108 -6.35 -0.97 -8.13
C ILE A 108 -5.17 -0.61 -7.22
N ALA A 109 -4.04 -1.29 -7.35
CA ALA A 109 -2.87 -1.02 -6.53
C ALA A 109 -2.39 0.44 -6.67
N GLN A 110 -2.28 0.92 -7.92
CA GLN A 110 -1.89 2.31 -8.20
C GLN A 110 -2.88 3.31 -7.58
N ILE A 111 -4.18 3.06 -7.73
CA ILE A 111 -5.23 3.93 -7.20
C ILE A 111 -5.16 4.01 -5.66
N VAL A 112 -4.92 2.88 -4.98
CA VAL A 112 -4.74 2.85 -3.52
C VAL A 112 -3.52 3.68 -3.10
N MET A 113 -2.38 3.49 -3.76
CA MET A 113 -1.14 4.21 -3.47
C MET A 113 -1.27 5.72 -3.72
N GLU A 114 -1.92 6.12 -4.81
CA GLU A 114 -2.19 7.53 -5.11
C GLU A 114 -3.11 8.17 -4.07
N THR A 115 -4.14 7.45 -3.62
CA THR A 115 -5.02 7.94 -2.55
C THR A 115 -4.24 8.13 -1.25
N ALA A 116 -3.42 7.15 -0.86
CA ALA A 116 -2.56 7.27 0.32
C ALA A 116 -1.58 8.45 0.18
N ALA A 117 -1.03 8.68 -1.01
CA ALA A 117 -0.07 9.76 -1.27
C ALA A 117 -0.64 11.16 -1.04
N THR A 118 -1.95 11.35 -1.16
CA THR A 118 -2.62 12.63 -0.86
C THR A 118 -2.75 12.88 0.65
N GLN A 119 -2.60 11.86 1.49
CA GLN A 119 -2.85 11.92 2.92
C GLN A 119 -1.58 11.74 3.76
N LEU A 120 -0.64 10.87 3.31
CA LEU A 120 0.60 10.58 4.03
C LEU A 120 1.72 11.54 3.61
N THR A 121 1.52 12.84 3.86
CA THR A 121 2.43 13.92 3.41
C THR A 121 3.36 14.40 4.52
N ASP A 122 3.15 13.96 5.76
CA ASP A 122 3.87 14.36 6.96
C ASP A 122 5.17 13.56 7.18
N CYS A 123 5.92 13.30 6.11
CA CYS A 123 7.14 12.48 6.15
C CYS A 123 8.18 12.95 5.13
N VAL A 124 9.42 12.51 5.29
CA VAL A 124 10.49 12.74 4.31
C VAL A 124 10.50 11.70 3.20
N ALA A 125 10.08 10.47 3.51
CA ALA A 125 10.11 9.37 2.55
C ALA A 125 9.12 8.25 2.90
N TRP A 126 8.82 7.45 1.90
CA TRP A 126 8.24 6.11 2.04
C TRP A 126 9.30 5.09 1.65
N PHE A 127 9.42 4.03 2.44
CA PHE A 127 10.27 2.88 2.15
C PHE A 127 9.43 1.63 1.99
N GLY A 128 9.85 0.71 1.15
CA GLY A 128 9.22 -0.60 0.97
C GLY A 128 10.24 -1.69 0.66
N TYR A 129 9.86 -2.93 0.95
CA TYR A 129 10.58 -4.11 0.48
C TYR A 129 9.74 -4.83 -0.57
N CYS A 130 10.15 -4.78 -1.84
CA CYS A 130 9.39 -5.31 -2.95
C CYS A 130 10.17 -6.39 -3.71
N GLY A 131 9.83 -7.66 -3.46
CA GLY A 131 10.41 -8.82 -4.14
C GLY A 131 9.58 -9.33 -5.32
N ASP A 132 8.33 -8.89 -5.48
CA ASP A 132 7.48 -9.28 -6.61
C ASP A 132 7.67 -8.32 -7.79
N PRO A 133 8.08 -8.81 -8.98
CA PRO A 133 8.28 -7.94 -10.15
C PRO A 133 7.01 -7.23 -10.64
N LYS A 134 5.82 -7.74 -10.32
CA LYS A 134 4.55 -7.08 -10.69
C LYS A 134 4.24 -5.92 -9.74
N ALA A 135 4.42 -6.13 -8.44
CA ALA A 135 4.29 -5.09 -7.43
C ALA A 135 5.32 -3.98 -7.68
N LEU A 136 6.58 -4.33 -7.90
CA LEU A 136 7.65 -3.37 -8.20
C LEU A 136 7.31 -2.42 -9.36
N ARG A 137 6.64 -2.92 -10.41
CA ARG A 137 6.20 -2.04 -11.50
C ARG A 137 5.17 -1.00 -11.07
N VAL A 138 4.31 -1.35 -10.11
CA VAL A 138 3.35 -0.40 -9.52
C VAL A 138 4.11 0.63 -8.69
N ASP A 139 5.02 0.19 -7.83
CA ASP A 139 5.81 1.05 -6.94
C ASP A 139 6.63 2.06 -7.75
N LEU A 140 7.33 1.61 -8.78
CA LEU A 140 8.10 2.49 -9.66
C LEU A 140 7.21 3.54 -10.35
N ARG A 141 5.99 3.17 -10.78
CA ARG A 141 5.04 4.14 -11.33
C ARG A 141 4.52 5.10 -10.27
N ALA A 142 4.39 4.65 -9.03
CA ALA A 142 4.01 5.49 -7.90
C ALA A 142 5.14 6.44 -7.44
N GLY A 143 6.32 6.36 -8.06
CA GLY A 143 7.45 7.26 -7.83
C GLY A 143 8.53 6.72 -6.89
N TYR A 144 8.49 5.43 -6.57
CA TYR A 144 9.61 4.79 -5.87
C TYR A 144 10.82 4.63 -6.81
N VAL A 145 11.99 4.56 -6.21
CA VAL A 145 13.25 4.19 -6.86
C VAL A 145 13.87 3.01 -6.12
N GLN A 146 14.53 2.13 -6.88
CA GLN A 146 15.26 1.02 -6.29
C GLN A 146 16.57 1.51 -5.67
N LEU A 147 16.90 0.95 -4.52
CA LEU A 147 18.17 1.18 -3.84
C LEU A 147 19.16 0.05 -4.12
N PRO A 148 20.47 0.24 -3.87
CA PRO A 148 21.49 -0.82 -4.00
C PRO A 148 21.33 -1.98 -3.00
N HIS A 149 20.33 -1.96 -2.15
CA HIS A 149 19.98 -3.04 -1.22
C HIS A 149 18.92 -3.95 -1.86
N PRO A 150 19.03 -5.29 -1.68
CA PRO A 150 18.07 -6.23 -2.23
C PRO A 150 16.63 -5.88 -1.83
N TYR A 151 15.77 -5.70 -2.84
CA TYR A 151 14.34 -5.43 -2.70
C TYR A 151 13.95 -4.10 -2.05
N LEU A 152 14.90 -3.33 -1.50
CA LEU A 152 14.59 -2.05 -0.85
C LEU A 152 14.33 -0.98 -1.90
N ILE A 153 13.20 -0.30 -1.73
CA ILE A 153 12.76 0.82 -2.56
C ILE A 153 12.46 2.03 -1.70
N VAL A 154 12.56 3.23 -2.27
CA VAL A 154 12.26 4.48 -1.57
C VAL A 154 11.54 5.46 -2.50
N LYS A 155 10.57 6.18 -1.94
CA LYS A 155 9.96 7.36 -2.55
C LYS A 155 10.23 8.56 -1.65
N TRP A 156 11.03 9.52 -2.16
CA TRP A 156 11.29 10.77 -1.44
C TRP A 156 10.10 11.70 -1.59
N MET A 157 9.53 12.13 -0.47
CA MET A 157 8.35 13.00 -0.42
C MET A 157 8.73 14.48 -0.38
N ARG A 158 9.96 14.77 0.04
CA ARG A 158 10.54 16.12 0.01
C ARG A 158 12.04 16.08 -0.24
N GLU A 159 12.60 17.19 -0.69
CA GLU A 159 14.04 17.33 -0.86
C GLU A 159 14.75 17.40 0.50
N ILE A 160 15.76 16.55 0.67
CA ILE A 160 16.68 16.52 1.81
C ILE A 160 18.10 16.33 1.30
N SER A 161 19.09 16.58 2.15
CA SER A 161 20.50 16.41 1.78
C SER A 161 20.87 14.95 1.47
N ILE A 162 21.94 14.75 0.71
CA ILE A 162 22.47 13.40 0.41
C ILE A 162 22.84 12.66 1.70
N GLN A 163 23.38 13.35 2.68
CA GLN A 163 23.74 12.75 3.98
C GLN A 163 22.50 12.28 4.73
N GLU A 164 21.42 13.06 4.77
CA GLU A 164 20.17 12.67 5.38
C GLU A 164 19.52 11.49 4.65
N LYS A 165 19.54 11.48 3.30
CA LYS A 165 19.08 10.33 2.50
C LYS A 165 19.82 9.06 2.88
N GLN A 166 21.15 9.12 2.97
CA GLN A 166 21.96 7.97 3.34
C GLN A 166 21.65 7.49 4.76
N GLN A 167 21.51 8.42 5.72
CA GLN A 167 21.15 8.07 7.10
C GLN A 167 19.81 7.33 7.19
N TRP A 168 18.79 7.78 6.43
CA TRP A 168 17.49 7.09 6.39
C TRP A 168 17.60 5.70 5.75
N ILE A 169 18.38 5.56 4.66
CA ILE A 169 18.64 4.26 4.03
C ILE A 169 19.29 3.30 5.03
N ASP A 170 20.29 3.75 5.76
CA ASP A 170 21.00 2.94 6.76
C ASP A 170 20.09 2.54 7.92
N ASP A 171 19.26 3.48 8.41
CA ASP A 171 18.30 3.22 9.50
C ASP A 171 17.26 2.19 9.08
N VAL A 172 16.66 2.34 7.89
CA VAL A 172 15.64 1.40 7.38
C VAL A 172 16.25 0.05 7.03
N THR A 173 17.46 0.03 6.49
CA THR A 173 18.18 -1.24 6.21
C THR A 173 18.40 -2.04 7.48
N ARG A 174 18.68 -1.38 8.63
CA ARG A 174 18.83 -2.06 9.93
C ARG A 174 17.53 -2.65 10.47
N ILE A 175 16.37 -2.06 10.12
CA ILE A 175 15.07 -2.63 10.47
C ILE A 175 14.89 -3.99 9.78
N GLY A 176 15.33 -4.10 8.54
CA GLY A 176 15.10 -5.26 7.71
C GLY A 176 13.69 -5.24 7.05
N PRO A 177 13.27 -6.33 6.43
CA PRO A 177 11.94 -6.44 5.82
C PRO A 177 10.81 -6.23 6.86
N PHE A 178 9.82 -5.43 6.53
CA PHE A 178 8.66 -5.03 7.35
C PHE A 178 7.35 -5.24 6.63
#